data_d04f1df0c73d50ded3fe72e823350b75
#
_entry.id   d04f1df0c73d50ded3fe72e823350b75
#
_cell.length_a   1.000
_cell.length_b   1.000
_cell.length_c   1.000
_cell.angle_alpha   90.00
_cell.angle_beta   90.00
_cell.angle_gamma   90.00
#
_symmetry.space_group_name_H-M   'P 1'
#
loop_
_entity.id
_entity.type
_entity.pdbx_description
1 polymer ?
#
loop_
_entity_poly.entity_id
_entity_poly.type
_entity_poly.pdbx_seq_one_letter_code
_entity_poly.pdbx_strand_id
1 'polypeptide(L)'
;MTDTLPFHVTVVIPTRNEEAAIVDTIRSIPKGNWCQKIDFLIVDGNSTDRTRELAEKEGANVYLEPRKGYGRAYKTGFSMAPGEIIVTMDADCTYPGEEVPNLVKKLIDEDLKWITCDRLKRAEEGSMPGLHGFGNWVLSKTASILYWYGIHDSQSGMWVFRKSIFEDERVRPKHDGMPLSQEFKIRARRYLGKKETAEVSVPYRPRVGEAEINTWGDGLLNLRFLFTHRMGLTQQKTPWGPE
;
A
#
# COMPACT_ATOMS: atom_id res chain seq x y z
N MET A 1 7.28 -30.22 -0.69
CA MET A 1 5.90 -29.74 -0.51
C MET A 1 6.03 -28.43 0.26
N THR A 2 5.66 -27.31 -0.34
CA THR A 2 5.64 -26.04 0.39
C THR A 2 4.43 -26.09 1.32
N ASP A 3 4.66 -26.12 2.63
CA ASP A 3 3.57 -26.10 3.60
C ASP A 3 2.69 -24.87 3.39
N THR A 4 1.38 -25.08 3.28
CA THR A 4 0.40 -24.00 3.17
C THR A 4 0.45 -23.16 4.44
N LEU A 5 0.67 -21.84 4.30
CA LEU A 5 0.68 -20.94 5.45
C LEU A 5 -0.71 -20.91 6.12
N PRO A 6 -0.81 -21.09 7.44
CA PRO A 6 -2.08 -21.21 8.16
C PRO A 6 -2.73 -19.84 8.43
N PHE A 7 -2.73 -18.95 7.45
CA PHE A 7 -3.23 -17.58 7.57
C PHE A 7 -4.21 -17.23 6.46
N HIS A 8 -5.21 -16.45 6.82
CA HIS A 8 -6.10 -15.78 5.89
C HIS A 8 -5.48 -14.45 5.46
N VAL A 9 -5.26 -14.28 4.15
CA VAL A 9 -4.68 -13.09 3.55
C VAL A 9 -5.76 -12.28 2.84
N THR A 10 -5.79 -10.97 3.04
CA THR A 10 -6.59 -10.06 2.24
C THR A 10 -5.69 -9.12 1.45
N VAL A 11 -5.85 -9.10 0.14
CA VAL A 11 -5.20 -8.12 -0.73
C VAL A 11 -6.14 -6.93 -0.89
N VAL A 12 -5.73 -5.78 -0.38
CA VAL A 12 -6.48 -4.51 -0.46
C VAL A 12 -5.92 -3.68 -1.61
N ILE A 13 -6.77 -3.38 -2.58
CA ILE A 13 -6.41 -2.63 -3.79
C ILE A 13 -7.34 -1.42 -3.92
N PRO A 14 -6.87 -0.19 -3.60
CA PRO A 14 -7.62 1.02 -3.92
C PRO A 14 -7.63 1.23 -5.43
N THR A 15 -8.79 1.58 -5.98
CA THR A 15 -8.96 1.76 -7.42
C THR A 15 -9.70 3.04 -7.75
N ARG A 16 -9.36 3.61 -8.91
CA ARG A 16 -10.18 4.61 -9.57
C ARG A 16 -9.84 4.66 -11.05
N ASN A 17 -10.83 4.31 -11.91
CA ASN A 17 -10.68 4.28 -13.37
C ASN A 17 -9.48 3.43 -13.83
N GLU A 18 -9.43 2.19 -13.41
CA GLU A 18 -8.34 1.23 -13.69
C GLU A 18 -8.83 0.02 -14.53
N GLU A 19 -9.84 0.23 -15.39
CA GLU A 19 -10.39 -0.87 -16.22
C GLU A 19 -9.34 -1.53 -17.11
N ALA A 20 -8.31 -0.80 -17.51
CA ALA A 20 -7.24 -1.31 -18.37
C ALA A 20 -6.29 -2.29 -17.65
N ALA A 21 -6.20 -2.22 -16.32
CA ALA A 21 -5.18 -2.94 -15.54
C ALA A 21 -5.72 -3.84 -14.45
N ILE A 22 -6.92 -3.59 -13.92
CA ILE A 22 -7.42 -4.27 -12.72
C ILE A 22 -7.46 -5.80 -12.84
N VAL A 23 -7.82 -6.33 -14.02
CA VAL A 23 -7.87 -7.76 -14.28
C VAL A 23 -6.49 -8.39 -14.18
N ASP A 24 -5.51 -7.80 -14.85
CA ASP A 24 -4.13 -8.31 -14.85
C ASP A 24 -3.48 -8.14 -13.48
N THR A 25 -3.79 -7.06 -12.77
CA THR A 25 -3.36 -6.87 -11.37
C THR A 25 -3.86 -7.99 -10.47
N ILE A 26 -5.15 -8.32 -10.50
CA ILE A 26 -5.71 -9.41 -9.68
C ILE A 26 -5.12 -10.77 -10.09
N ARG A 27 -4.98 -11.02 -11.39
CA ARG A 27 -4.43 -12.28 -11.93
C ARG A 27 -2.93 -12.45 -11.68
N SER A 28 -2.19 -11.38 -11.51
CA SER A 28 -0.75 -11.45 -11.19
C SER A 28 -0.47 -12.13 -9.85
N ILE A 29 -1.45 -12.14 -8.94
CA ILE A 29 -1.31 -12.72 -7.62
C ILE A 29 -1.67 -14.20 -7.66
N PRO A 30 -0.77 -15.11 -7.28
CA PRO A 30 -1.05 -16.55 -7.27
C PRO A 30 -2.23 -16.89 -6.36
N LYS A 31 -3.24 -17.55 -6.91
CA LYS A 31 -4.43 -18.05 -6.18
C LYS A 31 -4.24 -19.51 -5.69
N GLY A 32 -3.02 -20.01 -5.66
CA GLY A 32 -2.71 -21.41 -5.27
C GLY A 32 -2.72 -21.67 -3.77
N ASN A 33 -2.35 -22.90 -3.37
CA ASN A 33 -2.36 -23.39 -1.98
C ASN A 33 -1.18 -22.88 -1.15
N TRP A 34 -0.76 -21.62 -1.28
CA TRP A 34 0.33 -21.05 -0.49
C TRP A 34 -0.13 -20.46 0.85
N CYS A 35 -1.42 -20.16 1.01
CA CYS A 35 -2.04 -19.74 2.25
C CYS A 35 -3.39 -20.42 2.45
N GLN A 36 -3.93 -20.37 3.68
CA GLN A 36 -5.21 -21.01 4.02
C GLN A 36 -6.36 -20.42 3.19
N LYS A 37 -6.38 -19.11 3.03
CA LYS A 37 -7.39 -18.38 2.25
C LYS A 37 -6.80 -17.07 1.73
N ILE A 38 -7.18 -16.68 0.51
CA ILE A 38 -6.88 -15.37 -0.05
C ILE A 38 -8.18 -14.70 -0.52
N ASP A 39 -8.39 -13.46 -0.11
CA ASP A 39 -9.48 -12.60 -0.58
C ASP A 39 -8.90 -11.34 -1.23
N PHE A 40 -9.58 -10.85 -2.27
CA PHE A 40 -9.30 -9.57 -2.90
C PHE A 40 -10.38 -8.57 -2.47
N LEU A 41 -9.98 -7.47 -1.89
CA LEU A 41 -10.84 -6.36 -1.50
C LEU A 41 -10.48 -5.13 -2.31
N ILE A 42 -11.31 -4.82 -3.27
CA ILE A 42 -11.19 -3.62 -4.10
C ILE A 42 -11.94 -2.50 -3.40
N VAL A 43 -11.25 -1.41 -3.12
CA VAL A 43 -11.86 -0.20 -2.54
C VAL A 43 -11.93 0.85 -3.62
N ASP A 44 -13.10 0.95 -4.25
CA ASP A 44 -13.32 1.78 -5.42
C ASP A 44 -13.66 3.23 -5.05
N GLY A 45 -12.85 4.17 -5.50
CA GLY A 45 -12.99 5.62 -5.30
C GLY A 45 -13.97 6.29 -6.27
N ASN A 46 -15.09 5.64 -6.58
CA ASN A 46 -16.12 6.10 -7.49
C ASN A 46 -15.67 6.14 -8.97
N SER A 47 -15.19 4.99 -9.46
CA SER A 47 -14.86 4.80 -10.88
C SER A 47 -16.08 5.02 -11.78
N THR A 48 -15.85 5.60 -12.94
CA THR A 48 -16.87 5.86 -13.97
C THR A 48 -16.78 4.91 -15.15
N ASP A 49 -15.71 4.10 -15.19
CA ASP A 49 -15.45 3.05 -16.16
C ASP A 49 -15.88 1.67 -15.67
N ARG A 50 -15.42 0.60 -16.31
CA ARG A 50 -15.79 -0.78 -15.98
C ARG A 50 -14.94 -1.42 -14.86
N THR A 51 -14.15 -0.66 -14.14
CA THR A 51 -13.25 -1.17 -13.10
C THR A 51 -13.96 -2.12 -12.13
N ARG A 52 -15.10 -1.71 -11.57
CA ARG A 52 -15.85 -2.52 -10.58
C ARG A 52 -16.36 -3.81 -11.17
N GLU A 53 -17.02 -3.72 -12.35
CA GLU A 53 -17.55 -4.88 -13.05
C GLU A 53 -16.47 -5.93 -13.34
N LEU A 54 -15.30 -5.47 -13.80
CA LEU A 54 -14.18 -6.34 -14.14
C LEU A 54 -13.57 -6.99 -12.90
N ALA A 55 -13.43 -6.25 -11.80
CA ALA A 55 -12.92 -6.78 -10.54
C ALA A 55 -13.86 -7.86 -9.95
N GLU A 56 -15.19 -7.63 -9.97
CA GLU A 56 -16.19 -8.60 -9.50
C GLU A 56 -16.15 -9.89 -10.32
N LYS A 57 -15.96 -9.81 -11.65
CA LYS A 57 -15.79 -10.98 -12.53
C LYS A 57 -14.56 -11.83 -12.20
N GLU A 58 -13.50 -11.20 -11.66
CA GLU A 58 -12.31 -11.91 -11.17
C GLU A 58 -12.50 -12.50 -9.76
N GLY A 59 -13.69 -12.36 -9.17
CA GLY A 59 -14.03 -12.88 -7.85
C GLY A 59 -13.58 -11.98 -6.69
N ALA A 60 -13.29 -10.72 -6.94
CA ALA A 60 -12.97 -9.77 -5.90
C ALA A 60 -14.25 -9.23 -5.22
N ASN A 61 -14.13 -8.93 -3.92
CA ASN A 61 -15.12 -8.15 -3.20
C ASN A 61 -14.90 -6.68 -3.49
N VAL A 62 -15.92 -5.99 -4.00
CA VAL A 62 -15.83 -4.57 -4.35
C VAL A 62 -16.61 -3.72 -3.33
N TYR A 63 -15.96 -2.72 -2.76
CA TYR A 63 -16.60 -1.73 -1.91
C TYR A 63 -16.47 -0.33 -2.54
N LEU A 64 -17.60 0.34 -2.74
CA LEU A 64 -17.64 1.72 -3.20
C LEU A 64 -17.36 2.67 -2.02
N GLU A 65 -16.22 3.35 -2.05
CA GLU A 65 -15.86 4.38 -1.07
C GLU A 65 -16.20 5.77 -1.64
N PRO A 66 -17.30 6.38 -1.20
CA PRO A 66 -17.77 7.65 -1.77
C PRO A 66 -16.90 8.85 -1.37
N ARG A 67 -16.14 8.70 -0.29
CA ARG A 67 -15.28 9.78 0.22
C ARG A 67 -13.97 9.83 -0.53
N LYS A 68 -13.59 11.01 -0.99
CA LYS A 68 -12.36 11.20 -1.75
C LYS A 68 -11.11 11.03 -0.89
N GLY A 69 -10.10 10.40 -1.46
CA GLY A 69 -8.74 10.36 -0.94
C GLY A 69 -8.13 8.96 -0.96
N TYR A 70 -6.91 8.89 -1.44
CA TYR A 70 -6.09 7.67 -1.48
C TYR A 70 -5.99 7.00 -0.10
N GLY A 71 -5.64 7.80 0.91
CA GLY A 71 -5.57 7.29 2.28
C GLY A 71 -6.92 6.91 2.85
N ARG A 72 -8.01 7.53 2.38
CA ARG A 72 -9.37 7.16 2.78
C ARG A 72 -9.70 5.75 2.33
N ALA A 73 -9.43 5.44 1.06
CA ALA A 73 -9.66 4.11 0.51
C ALA A 73 -8.87 3.03 1.29
N TYR A 74 -7.60 3.27 1.61
CA TYR A 74 -6.83 2.34 2.43
C TYR A 74 -7.38 2.16 3.85
N LYS A 75 -7.76 3.23 4.54
CA LYS A 75 -8.33 3.13 5.89
C LYS A 75 -9.62 2.30 5.91
N THR A 76 -10.47 2.48 4.90
CA THR A 76 -11.66 1.67 4.70
C THR A 76 -11.30 0.21 4.43
N GLY A 77 -10.40 -0.04 3.48
CA GLY A 77 -9.93 -1.38 3.16
C GLY A 77 -9.32 -2.10 4.37
N PHE A 78 -8.49 -1.43 5.16
CA PHE A 78 -7.88 -2.02 6.36
C PHE A 78 -8.91 -2.40 7.42
N SER A 79 -9.95 -1.60 7.59
CA SER A 79 -11.00 -1.90 8.57
C SER A 79 -11.88 -3.07 8.12
N MET A 80 -12.17 -3.17 6.82
CA MET A 80 -13.05 -4.19 6.23
C MET A 80 -12.34 -5.51 5.93
N ALA A 81 -11.01 -5.52 5.77
CA ALA A 81 -10.24 -6.71 5.44
C ALA A 81 -10.51 -7.84 6.45
N PRO A 82 -11.04 -9.01 6.03
CA PRO A 82 -11.30 -10.12 6.94
C PRO A 82 -10.05 -10.90 7.32
N GLY A 83 -8.97 -10.82 6.54
CA GLY A 83 -7.74 -11.57 6.76
C GLY A 83 -6.91 -11.07 7.93
N GLU A 84 -6.14 -11.98 8.51
CA GLU A 84 -5.17 -11.71 9.58
C GLU A 84 -3.92 -11.01 9.05
N ILE A 85 -3.62 -11.23 7.77
CA ILE A 85 -2.54 -10.57 7.02
C ILE A 85 -3.16 -9.72 5.93
N ILE A 86 -2.72 -8.49 5.86
CA ILE A 86 -3.10 -7.55 4.81
C ILE A 86 -1.92 -7.33 3.88
N VAL A 87 -2.19 -7.43 2.58
CA VAL A 87 -1.29 -7.02 1.51
C VAL A 87 -1.92 -5.84 0.80
N THR A 88 -1.12 -4.85 0.43
CA THR A 88 -1.60 -3.73 -0.40
C THR A 88 -0.84 -3.67 -1.71
N MET A 89 -1.49 -3.28 -2.77
CA MET A 89 -0.87 -2.91 -4.05
C MET A 89 -1.75 -1.91 -4.80
N ASP A 90 -1.13 -1.19 -5.72
CA ASP A 90 -1.87 -0.34 -6.66
C ASP A 90 -2.51 -1.20 -7.78
N ALA A 91 -3.55 -0.67 -8.42
CA ALA A 91 -4.36 -1.41 -9.40
C ALA A 91 -3.78 -1.40 -10.85
N ASP A 92 -2.58 -0.88 -11.04
CA ASP A 92 -2.01 -0.43 -12.31
C ASP A 92 -0.90 -1.33 -12.88
N CYS A 93 -0.77 -2.56 -12.38
CA CYS A 93 0.25 -3.55 -12.74
C CYS A 93 1.70 -3.15 -12.43
N THR A 94 1.95 -2.05 -11.73
CA THR A 94 3.32 -1.62 -11.42
C THR A 94 4.02 -2.50 -10.39
N TYR A 95 3.27 -3.08 -9.45
CA TYR A 95 3.81 -3.98 -8.42
C TYR A 95 3.76 -5.44 -8.84
N PRO A 96 4.75 -6.26 -8.42
CA PRO A 96 4.84 -7.68 -8.76
C PRO A 96 3.90 -8.50 -7.88
N GLY A 97 2.68 -8.78 -8.34
CA GLY A 97 1.72 -9.60 -7.60
C GLY A 97 2.23 -11.02 -7.31
N GLU A 98 3.08 -11.55 -8.17
CA GLU A 98 3.73 -12.86 -8.00
C GLU A 98 4.65 -12.93 -6.78
N GLU A 99 5.13 -11.80 -6.26
CA GLU A 99 5.97 -11.75 -5.06
C GLU A 99 5.16 -11.79 -3.75
N VAL A 100 3.84 -11.66 -3.81
CA VAL A 100 2.98 -11.66 -2.62
C VAL A 100 3.19 -12.90 -1.74
N PRO A 101 3.23 -14.13 -2.24
CA PRO A 101 3.51 -15.31 -1.41
C PRO A 101 4.86 -15.24 -0.70
N ASN A 102 5.91 -14.78 -1.39
CA ASN A 102 7.26 -14.68 -0.83
C ASN A 102 7.32 -13.61 0.29
N LEU A 103 6.64 -12.49 0.08
CA LEU A 103 6.59 -11.40 1.08
C LEU A 103 5.81 -11.83 2.33
N VAL A 104 4.68 -12.52 2.15
CA VAL A 104 3.91 -13.08 3.27
C VAL A 104 4.72 -14.15 4.01
N LYS A 105 5.38 -15.06 3.27
CA LYS A 105 6.26 -16.06 3.88
C LYS A 105 7.38 -15.40 4.68
N LYS A 106 8.04 -14.38 4.15
CA LYS A 106 9.06 -13.62 4.87
C LYS A 106 8.51 -12.97 6.15
N LEU A 107 7.31 -12.38 6.10
CA LEU A 107 6.65 -11.80 7.28
C LEU A 107 6.51 -12.83 8.41
N ILE A 108 6.18 -14.08 8.04
CA ILE A 108 5.97 -15.16 9.00
C ILE A 108 7.29 -15.74 9.50
N ASP A 109 8.19 -16.13 8.59
CA ASP A 109 9.44 -16.82 8.92
C ASP A 109 10.37 -15.96 9.80
N GLU A 110 10.36 -14.64 9.60
CA GLU A 110 11.19 -13.70 10.36
C GLU A 110 10.43 -13.04 11.53
N ASP A 111 9.23 -13.52 11.84
CA ASP A 111 8.31 -12.98 12.87
C ASP A 111 8.13 -11.47 12.80
N LEU A 112 8.05 -10.96 11.58
CA LEU A 112 7.81 -9.55 11.33
C LEU A 112 6.33 -9.21 11.52
N LYS A 113 6.06 -7.97 11.85
CA LYS A 113 4.71 -7.42 11.93
C LYS A 113 4.36 -6.57 10.71
N TRP A 114 5.38 -6.01 10.04
CA TRP A 114 5.16 -5.09 8.93
C TRP A 114 6.34 -5.08 7.94
N ILE A 115 6.02 -5.15 6.66
CA ILE A 115 6.97 -5.02 5.53
C ILE A 115 6.51 -3.88 4.63
N THR A 116 7.42 -3.04 4.17
CA THR A 116 7.23 -2.13 3.04
C THR A 116 8.11 -2.54 1.88
N CYS A 117 7.66 -2.31 0.66
CA CYS A 117 8.45 -2.60 -0.53
C CYS A 117 9.21 -1.36 -1.01
N ASP A 118 10.46 -1.55 -1.43
CA ASP A 118 11.32 -0.53 -2.05
C ASP A 118 11.33 -0.75 -3.57
N ARG A 119 10.77 0.21 -4.32
CA ARG A 119 10.70 0.20 -5.79
C ARG A 119 11.95 0.77 -6.43
N LEU A 120 12.67 1.67 -5.71
CA LEU A 120 13.70 2.51 -6.29
C LEU A 120 14.93 1.72 -6.73
N LYS A 121 15.23 0.59 -6.05
CA LYS A 121 16.40 -0.24 -6.36
C LYS A 121 16.22 -1.16 -7.56
N ARG A 122 14.98 -1.51 -7.89
CA ARG A 122 14.65 -2.46 -8.96
C ARG A 122 13.59 -1.91 -9.92
N ALA A 123 13.57 -0.58 -10.10
CA ALA A 123 12.70 0.08 -11.08
C ALA A 123 13.14 -0.32 -12.49
N GLU A 124 12.19 -0.83 -13.29
CA GLU A 124 12.41 -1.14 -14.69
C GLU A 124 12.44 0.14 -15.54
N GLU A 125 13.06 0.07 -16.71
CA GLU A 125 13.12 1.20 -17.63
C GLU A 125 11.71 1.68 -17.99
N GLY A 126 11.47 2.98 -17.90
CA GLY A 126 10.15 3.59 -18.15
C GLY A 126 9.14 3.50 -17.02
N SER A 127 9.40 2.74 -15.95
CA SER A 127 8.47 2.59 -14.82
C SER A 127 8.36 3.84 -13.94
N MET A 128 9.45 4.62 -13.88
CA MET A 128 9.51 5.82 -13.04
C MET A 128 10.21 6.96 -13.81
N PRO A 129 9.44 7.91 -14.38
CA PRO A 129 10.04 9.08 -15.03
C PRO A 129 11.02 9.79 -14.10
N GLY A 130 12.13 10.30 -14.64
CA GLY A 130 13.25 10.84 -13.86
C GLY A 130 12.86 11.88 -12.80
N LEU A 131 11.86 12.72 -13.12
CA LEU A 131 11.33 13.72 -12.18
C LEU A 131 10.62 13.06 -10.98
N HIS A 132 9.85 11.98 -11.21
CA HIS A 132 9.18 11.22 -10.14
C HIS A 132 10.20 10.49 -9.26
N GLY A 133 11.22 9.89 -9.88
CA GLY A 133 12.31 9.24 -9.14
C GLY A 133 13.08 10.21 -8.26
N PHE A 134 13.41 11.40 -8.79
CA PHE A 134 14.07 12.46 -8.02
C PHE A 134 13.20 12.98 -6.88
N GLY A 135 11.90 13.25 -7.13
CA GLY A 135 10.94 13.67 -6.09
C GLY A 135 10.81 12.64 -4.98
N ASN A 136 10.68 11.37 -5.31
CA ASN A 136 10.64 10.27 -4.34
C ASN A 136 11.94 10.17 -3.52
N TRP A 137 13.09 10.36 -4.16
CA TRP A 137 14.37 10.37 -3.46
C TRP A 137 14.45 11.55 -2.46
N VAL A 138 14.06 12.76 -2.85
CA VAL A 138 14.02 13.93 -1.96
C VAL A 138 13.12 13.68 -0.77
N LEU A 139 11.88 13.20 -1.00
CA LEU A 139 10.92 12.91 0.07
C LEU A 139 11.46 11.83 1.02
N SER A 140 12.04 10.77 0.49
CA SER A 140 12.59 9.67 1.29
C SER A 140 13.80 10.11 2.12
N LYS A 141 14.68 10.93 1.56
CA LYS A 141 15.81 11.51 2.30
C LYS A 141 15.35 12.47 3.39
N THR A 142 14.37 13.34 3.07
CA THR A 142 13.80 14.27 4.06
C THR A 142 13.13 13.50 5.21
N ALA A 143 12.34 12.47 4.89
CA ALA A 143 11.73 11.61 5.90
C ALA A 143 12.79 10.91 6.78
N SER A 144 13.82 10.36 6.17
CA SER A 144 14.92 9.67 6.89
C SER A 144 15.66 10.61 7.85
N ILE A 145 15.91 11.85 7.44
CA ILE A 145 16.57 12.86 8.28
C ILE A 145 15.66 13.30 9.44
N LEU A 146 14.39 13.60 9.16
CA LEU A 146 13.46 14.12 10.18
C LEU A 146 13.06 13.08 11.22
N TYR A 147 13.03 11.79 10.85
CA TYR A 147 12.50 10.72 11.72
C TYR A 147 13.54 9.69 12.14
N TRP A 148 14.80 9.81 11.69
CA TRP A 148 15.92 8.94 12.08
C TRP A 148 15.67 7.45 11.81
N TYR A 149 14.97 7.13 10.72
CA TYR A 149 14.79 5.75 10.28
C TYR A 149 15.16 5.56 8.81
N GLY A 150 15.90 4.51 8.53
CA GLY A 150 16.36 4.20 7.17
C GLY A 150 15.27 3.50 6.36
N ILE A 151 14.31 4.25 5.79
CA ILE A 151 13.42 3.77 4.73
C ILE A 151 13.89 4.42 3.43
N HIS A 152 14.15 3.60 2.41
CA HIS A 152 14.67 4.08 1.13
C HIS A 152 13.57 4.60 0.22
N ASP A 153 12.39 3.94 0.22
CA ASP A 153 11.23 4.37 -0.58
C ASP A 153 10.06 4.78 0.32
N SER A 154 9.95 6.06 0.64
CA SER A 154 8.87 6.58 1.48
C SER A 154 7.50 6.60 0.80
N GLN A 155 7.44 6.47 -0.53
CA GLN A 155 6.21 6.63 -1.32
C GLN A 155 5.61 5.32 -1.84
N SER A 156 6.27 4.16 -1.62
CA SER A 156 5.72 2.88 -2.04
C SER A 156 4.37 2.59 -1.41
N GLY A 157 3.39 2.12 -2.18
CA GLY A 157 2.06 1.70 -1.75
C GLY A 157 1.93 0.19 -1.50
N MET A 158 3.00 -0.59 -1.71
CA MET A 158 2.98 -2.03 -1.44
C MET A 158 3.48 -2.33 -0.03
N TRP A 159 2.60 -2.85 0.82
CA TRP A 159 2.87 -3.26 2.19
C TRP A 159 2.34 -4.66 2.46
N VAL A 160 2.99 -5.38 3.36
CA VAL A 160 2.51 -6.67 3.90
C VAL A 160 2.60 -6.59 5.42
N PHE A 161 1.49 -6.82 6.12
CA PHE A 161 1.48 -6.66 7.56
C PHE A 161 0.40 -7.48 8.26
N ARG A 162 0.65 -7.78 9.53
CA ARG A 162 -0.35 -8.39 10.41
C ARG A 162 -1.41 -7.35 10.77
N LYS A 163 -2.69 -7.64 10.57
CA LYS A 163 -3.80 -6.71 10.90
C LYS A 163 -3.79 -6.30 12.37
N SER A 164 -3.31 -7.17 13.25
CA SER A 164 -3.19 -6.92 14.70
C SER A 164 -2.34 -5.71 15.08
N ILE A 165 -1.46 -5.20 14.18
CA ILE A 165 -0.71 -3.96 14.46
C ILE A 165 -1.63 -2.77 14.71
N PHE A 166 -2.88 -2.84 14.27
CA PHE A 166 -3.87 -1.78 14.45
C PHE A 166 -4.57 -1.82 15.82
N GLU A 167 -4.29 -2.82 16.66
CA GLU A 167 -4.66 -2.78 18.08
C GLU A 167 -3.95 -1.63 18.79
N ASP A 168 -2.71 -1.32 18.38
CA ASP A 168 -2.05 -0.09 18.80
C ASP A 168 -2.46 1.08 17.89
N GLU A 169 -3.33 1.94 18.39
CA GLU A 169 -3.80 3.12 17.66
C GLU A 169 -2.69 4.07 17.20
N ARG A 170 -1.52 4.00 17.84
CA ARG A 170 -0.36 4.82 17.45
C ARG A 170 0.20 4.39 16.09
N VAL A 171 0.01 3.13 15.70
CA VAL A 171 0.44 2.60 14.39
C VAL A 171 -0.56 2.98 13.29
N ARG A 172 -1.84 3.20 13.61
CA ARG A 172 -2.89 3.51 12.62
C ARG A 172 -2.59 4.81 11.87
N PRO A 173 -2.46 4.79 10.53
CA PRO A 173 -2.34 6.01 9.76
C PRO A 173 -3.65 6.81 9.80
N LYS A 174 -3.55 8.14 9.78
CA LYS A 174 -4.68 9.04 10.02
C LYS A 174 -5.04 9.89 8.80
N HIS A 175 -4.10 10.13 7.90
CA HIS A 175 -4.30 11.02 6.77
C HIS A 175 -5.23 10.40 5.71
N ASP A 176 -6.09 11.21 5.06
CA ASP A 176 -7.02 10.73 4.03
C ASP A 176 -6.44 10.79 2.60
N GLY A 177 -5.40 11.57 2.37
CA GLY A 177 -4.77 11.75 1.05
C GLY A 177 -3.48 10.96 0.88
N MET A 178 -2.70 11.35 -0.15
CA MET A 178 -1.42 10.73 -0.51
C MET A 178 -0.40 10.63 0.64
N PRO A 179 -0.31 11.56 1.61
CA PRO A 179 0.60 11.42 2.73
C PRO A 179 0.39 10.19 3.61
N LEU A 180 -0.74 9.47 3.50
CA LEU A 180 -0.97 8.23 4.25
C LEU A 180 0.18 7.24 4.08
N SER A 181 0.71 7.09 2.86
CA SER A 181 1.79 6.13 2.58
C SER A 181 3.02 6.38 3.48
N GLN A 182 3.52 7.60 3.47
CA GLN A 182 4.67 7.93 4.33
C GLN A 182 4.32 8.00 5.81
N GLU A 183 3.11 8.43 6.18
CA GLU A 183 2.65 8.41 7.58
C GLU A 183 2.65 6.99 8.14
N PHE A 184 2.11 6.03 7.40
CA PHE A 184 2.05 4.65 7.84
C PHE A 184 3.45 4.07 8.08
N LYS A 185 4.39 4.33 7.18
CA LYS A 185 5.79 3.92 7.35
C LYS A 185 6.45 4.55 8.58
N ILE A 186 6.23 5.87 8.79
CA ILE A 186 6.73 6.58 9.96
C ILE A 186 6.20 5.92 11.25
N ARG A 187 4.89 5.70 11.32
CA ARG A 187 4.23 5.12 12.49
C ARG A 187 4.66 3.67 12.73
N ALA A 188 4.62 2.82 11.70
CA ALA A 188 5.06 1.44 11.80
C ALA A 188 6.50 1.35 12.31
N ARG A 189 7.43 2.08 11.68
CA ARG A 189 8.84 2.04 12.07
C ARG A 189 9.09 2.58 13.48
N ARG A 190 8.35 3.63 13.88
CA ARG A 190 8.49 4.25 15.20
C ARG A 190 7.94 3.38 16.32
N TYR A 191 6.77 2.76 16.14
CA TYR A 191 6.05 2.10 17.22
C TYR A 191 6.25 0.58 17.25
N LEU A 192 6.51 -0.06 16.11
CA LEU A 192 6.89 -1.48 16.06
C LEU A 192 8.42 -1.66 16.20
N GLY A 193 9.21 -0.69 15.73
CA GLY A 193 10.67 -0.76 15.79
C GLY A 193 11.30 -1.56 14.65
N LYS A 194 12.65 -1.53 14.61
CA LYS A 194 13.42 -2.14 13.51
C LYS A 194 13.39 -3.66 13.50
N LYS A 195 13.16 -4.30 14.64
CA LYS A 195 13.15 -5.77 14.76
C LYS A 195 11.90 -6.40 14.17
N GLU A 196 10.77 -5.68 14.21
CA GLU A 196 9.48 -6.17 13.76
C GLU A 196 9.07 -5.60 12.38
N THR A 197 9.97 -4.83 11.75
CA THR A 197 9.68 -4.18 10.48
C THR A 197 10.82 -4.36 9.47
N ALA A 198 10.49 -4.60 8.20
CA ALA A 198 11.47 -4.71 7.12
C ALA A 198 11.11 -3.83 5.92
N GLU A 199 12.12 -3.53 5.11
CA GLU A 199 11.98 -2.98 3.77
C GLU A 199 12.58 -3.97 2.77
N VAL A 200 11.79 -4.38 1.79
CA VAL A 200 12.14 -5.41 0.80
C VAL A 200 12.14 -4.80 -0.59
N SER A 201 13.23 -4.97 -1.32
CA SER A 201 13.30 -4.48 -2.70
C SER A 201 12.52 -5.41 -3.63
N VAL A 202 11.62 -4.82 -4.42
CA VAL A 202 10.79 -5.51 -5.41
C VAL A 202 10.96 -4.90 -6.81
N PRO A 203 10.74 -5.65 -7.89
CA PRO A 203 10.61 -5.08 -9.22
C PRO A 203 9.51 -4.01 -9.23
N TYR A 204 9.68 -2.99 -10.05
CA TYR A 204 8.66 -1.99 -10.29
C TYR A 204 8.54 -1.74 -11.79
N ARG A 205 7.38 -1.99 -12.34
CA ARG A 205 7.10 -2.08 -13.78
C ARG A 205 6.47 -0.80 -14.32
N PRO A 206 6.51 -0.57 -15.63
CA PRO A 206 5.72 0.47 -16.25
C PRO A 206 4.23 0.30 -15.95
N ARG A 207 3.56 1.42 -15.69
CA ARG A 207 2.13 1.47 -15.43
C ARG A 207 1.33 1.09 -16.68
N VAL A 208 0.24 0.37 -16.47
CA VAL A 208 -0.82 0.17 -17.46
C VAL A 208 -1.94 1.16 -17.16
N GLY A 209 -2.43 1.86 -18.18
CA GLY A 209 -3.47 2.89 -18.04
C GLY A 209 -2.92 4.29 -17.72
N GLU A 210 -3.83 5.24 -17.52
CA GLU A 210 -3.50 6.65 -17.26
C GLU A 210 -3.32 6.93 -15.77
N ALA A 211 -2.39 7.84 -15.43
CA ALA A 211 -2.17 8.22 -14.05
C ALA A 211 -3.07 9.40 -13.66
N GLU A 212 -3.86 9.25 -12.60
CA GLU A 212 -4.65 10.36 -12.01
C GLU A 212 -3.84 11.21 -10.99
N ILE A 213 -2.53 11.02 -10.89
CA ILE A 213 -1.68 11.67 -9.88
C ILE A 213 -1.24 13.06 -10.37
N ASN A 214 -1.46 14.09 -9.54
CA ASN A 214 -0.87 15.40 -9.74
C ASN A 214 0.51 15.46 -9.09
N THR A 215 1.56 15.16 -9.87
CA THR A 215 2.94 15.01 -9.40
C THR A 215 3.45 16.18 -8.55
N TRP A 216 3.19 17.42 -8.96
CA TRP A 216 3.67 18.60 -8.24
C TRP A 216 2.85 18.89 -7.00
N GLY A 217 1.50 18.81 -7.10
CA GLY A 217 0.59 19.05 -5.99
C GLY A 217 0.78 18.01 -4.88
N ASP A 218 0.84 16.75 -5.25
CA ASP A 218 1.01 15.63 -4.30
C ASP A 218 2.41 15.61 -3.70
N GLY A 219 3.44 15.94 -4.48
CA GLY A 219 4.82 16.07 -3.99
C GLY A 219 4.95 17.15 -2.93
N LEU A 220 4.38 18.34 -3.16
CA LEU A 220 4.41 19.44 -2.19
C LEU A 220 3.57 19.12 -0.95
N LEU A 221 2.41 18.47 -1.11
CA LEU A 221 1.58 18.01 -0.01
C LEU A 221 2.32 17.02 0.89
N ASN A 222 3.01 16.07 0.28
CA ASN A 222 3.82 15.07 0.98
C ASN A 222 4.99 15.72 1.73
N LEU A 223 5.67 16.68 1.12
CA LEU A 223 6.76 17.41 1.77
C LEU A 223 6.26 18.23 2.96
N ARG A 224 5.19 19.00 2.77
CA ARG A 224 4.54 19.77 3.85
C ARG A 224 4.10 18.85 5.00
N PHE A 225 3.55 17.69 4.68
CA PHE A 225 3.13 16.71 5.68
C PHE A 225 4.30 16.29 6.58
N LEU A 226 5.49 16.01 6.03
CA LEU A 226 6.65 15.58 6.83
C LEU A 226 6.97 16.59 7.94
N PHE A 227 6.98 17.88 7.62
CA PHE A 227 7.26 18.93 8.62
C PHE A 227 6.11 19.10 9.61
N THR A 228 4.87 19.20 9.14
CA THR A 228 3.70 19.41 10.03
C THR A 228 3.49 18.20 10.95
N HIS A 229 3.71 16.99 10.47
CA HIS A 229 3.62 15.77 11.28
C HIS A 229 4.75 15.72 12.33
N ARG A 230 5.96 16.13 11.98
CA ARG A 230 7.09 16.18 12.94
C ARG A 230 6.83 17.17 14.07
N MET A 231 6.14 18.27 13.77
CA MET A 231 5.74 19.30 14.74
C MET A 231 4.45 18.95 15.52
N GLY A 232 3.82 17.81 15.25
CA GLY A 232 2.57 17.41 15.90
C GLY A 232 1.33 18.18 15.43
N LEU A 233 1.42 18.88 14.29
CA LEU A 233 0.33 19.75 13.76
C LEU A 233 -0.66 19.00 12.86
N THR A 234 -0.45 17.72 12.59
CA THR A 234 -1.38 16.91 11.79
C THR A 234 -2.53 16.37 12.63
N GLN A 235 -3.74 16.61 12.20
CA GLN A 235 -4.96 16.12 12.86
C GLN A 235 -5.54 14.94 12.07
N GLN A 236 -6.21 14.03 12.76
CA GLN A 236 -7.06 13.03 12.14
C GLN A 236 -8.30 13.73 11.59
N LYS A 237 -8.59 13.55 10.30
CA LYS A 237 -9.72 14.21 9.65
C LYS A 237 -10.99 13.37 9.67
N THR A 238 -10.87 12.06 9.58
CA THR A 238 -12.03 11.15 9.50
C THR A 238 -11.81 9.88 10.32
N PRO A 239 -12.90 9.28 10.83
CA PRO A 239 -12.84 7.97 11.47
C PRO A 239 -12.36 6.87 10.51
N TRP A 240 -11.94 5.76 11.07
CA TRP A 240 -11.66 4.53 10.33
C TRP A 240 -12.97 3.82 9.97
N GLY A 241 -12.93 3.09 8.87
CA GLY A 241 -14.02 2.24 8.42
C GLY A 241 -15.01 2.91 7.48
N PRO A 242 -15.94 2.11 6.95
CA PRO A 242 -17.08 2.59 6.16
C PRO A 242 -17.98 3.51 7.01
N GLU A 243 -18.78 4.31 6.33
CA GLU A 243 -19.88 5.06 6.98
C GLU A 243 -21.02 4.13 7.31
#